data_5939f4a17e6b7bd42fc89854667a60ca
#
_entry.id   5939f4a17e6b7bd42fc89854667a60ca
#
_cell.length_a   1.000
_cell.length_b   1.000
_cell.length_c   1.000
_cell.angle_alpha   90.00
_cell.angle_beta   90.00
_cell.angle_gamma   90.00
#
_symmetry.space_group_name_H-M   'P 1'
#
loop_
_entity.id
_entity.type
_entity.pdbx_description
1 polymer ?
#
loop_
_entity_poly.entity_id
_entity_poly.type
_entity_poly.pdbx_seq_one_letter_code
_entity_poly.pdbx_strand_id
1 'polypeptide(L)'
;MKEQTELIKKIHLSGYRFVTVSSGGGTDAISALLRVPGASKSVLEAYVPYAKESLDYYLLKKPDKYCSEDTTLSIAAKAFSAAKKIDPNEHPSKILGIGITASLATDYLKKGEHKFFIAIQTHAYSKSFSYAFKKGELSRSCLLYTSPSPRDVEE
;
A
#
# COMPACT_ATOMS: atom_id res chain seq x y z
N MET A 1 8.67 6.30 -15.68
CA MET A 1 9.21 7.38 -14.83
C MET A 1 8.41 8.65 -14.98
N LYS A 2 8.31 9.18 -16.22
CA LYS A 2 7.54 10.41 -16.49
C LYS A 2 6.05 10.22 -16.21
N GLU A 3 5.48 9.09 -16.65
CA GLU A 3 4.07 8.77 -16.40
C GLU A 3 3.78 8.60 -14.92
N GLN A 4 4.68 7.96 -14.18
CA GLN A 4 4.55 7.79 -12.75
C GLN A 4 4.55 9.14 -12.03
N THR A 5 5.45 10.03 -12.44
CA THR A 5 5.53 11.37 -11.85
C THR A 5 4.24 12.15 -12.08
N GLU A 6 3.68 12.09 -13.29
CA GLU A 6 2.43 12.77 -13.61
C GLU A 6 1.26 12.21 -12.81
N LEU A 7 1.20 10.90 -12.63
CA LEU A 7 0.16 10.27 -11.82
C LEU A 7 0.25 10.73 -10.36
N ILE A 8 1.47 10.76 -9.82
CA ILE A 8 1.67 11.19 -8.43
C ILE A 8 1.31 12.66 -8.26
N LYS A 9 1.63 13.51 -9.24
CA LYS A 9 1.19 14.92 -9.20
C LYS A 9 -0.32 15.03 -9.13
N LYS A 10 -1.05 14.19 -9.87
CA LYS A 10 -2.51 14.17 -9.81
C LYS A 10 -3.00 13.75 -8.43
N ILE A 11 -2.34 12.77 -7.82
CA ILE A 11 -2.68 12.34 -6.46
C ILE A 11 -2.49 13.50 -5.48
N HIS A 12 -1.37 14.20 -5.57
CA HIS A 12 -1.08 15.32 -4.67
C HIS A 12 -2.08 16.49 -4.84
N LEU A 13 -2.63 16.65 -6.03
CA LEU A 13 -3.59 17.72 -6.33
C LEU A 13 -5.04 17.29 -6.14
N SER A 14 -5.29 16.03 -5.82
CA SER A 14 -6.64 15.47 -5.75
C SER A 14 -7.48 15.94 -4.57
N GLY A 15 -6.83 16.43 -3.53
CA GLY A 15 -7.49 16.80 -2.29
C GLY A 15 -7.63 15.63 -1.31
N TYR A 16 -7.32 14.41 -1.72
CA TYR A 16 -7.32 13.26 -0.83
C TYR A 16 -6.10 13.28 0.07
N ARG A 17 -6.31 12.89 1.31
CA ARG A 17 -5.24 12.79 2.32
C ARG A 17 -5.26 11.39 2.90
N PHE A 18 -4.10 10.77 3.05
CA PHE A 18 -4.07 9.36 3.39
C PHE A 18 -2.86 8.95 4.23
N VAL A 19 -3.04 7.85 4.94
CA VAL A 19 -1.97 7.10 5.56
C VAL A 19 -1.77 5.84 4.72
N THR A 20 -0.53 5.55 4.37
CA THR A 20 -0.20 4.34 3.61
C THR A 20 0.71 3.45 4.45
N VAL A 21 0.38 2.16 4.50
CA VAL A 21 1.11 1.16 5.29
C VAL A 21 1.47 0.01 4.36
N SER A 22 2.76 -0.26 4.25
CA SER A 22 3.27 -1.31 3.38
C SER A 22 4.04 -2.36 4.18
N SER A 23 3.68 -3.61 3.99
CA SER A 23 4.39 -4.74 4.58
C SER A 23 4.92 -5.61 3.45
N GLY A 24 6.22 -5.69 3.30
CA GLY A 24 6.87 -6.42 2.21
C GLY A 24 7.20 -5.52 1.03
N GLY A 25 6.62 -5.76 -0.14
CA GLY A 25 6.89 -4.96 -1.34
C GLY A 25 6.14 -3.65 -1.37
N GLY A 26 6.40 -2.84 -2.37
CA GLY A 26 5.71 -1.56 -2.57
C GLY A 26 6.35 -0.37 -1.87
N THR A 27 7.51 -0.55 -1.24
CA THR A 27 8.20 0.54 -0.55
C THR A 27 8.69 1.63 -1.50
N ASP A 28 8.96 1.29 -2.76
CA ASP A 28 9.33 2.29 -3.75
C ASP A 28 8.17 3.23 -4.08
N ALA A 29 6.94 2.78 -3.92
CA ALA A 29 5.77 3.63 -4.09
C ALA A 29 5.77 4.74 -3.03
N ILE A 30 6.12 4.39 -1.79
CA ILE A 30 6.24 5.38 -0.71
C ILE A 30 7.32 6.41 -1.06
N SER A 31 8.49 5.93 -1.49
CA SER A 31 9.57 6.80 -1.90
C SER A 31 9.15 7.72 -3.05
N ALA A 32 8.48 7.18 -4.05
CA ALA A 32 8.01 7.97 -5.19
C ALA A 32 7.00 9.03 -4.78
N LEU A 33 6.05 8.69 -3.90
CA LEU A 33 5.07 9.64 -3.40
C LEU A 33 5.74 10.82 -2.69
N LEU A 34 6.74 10.54 -1.87
CA LEU A 34 7.41 11.58 -1.08
C LEU A 34 8.41 12.39 -1.92
N ARG A 35 8.93 11.81 -2.99
CA ARG A 35 9.91 12.46 -3.85
C ARG A 35 9.30 13.51 -4.77
N VAL A 36 8.07 13.30 -5.19
CA VAL A 36 7.38 14.24 -6.09
C VAL A 36 6.85 15.42 -5.29
N PRO A 37 7.14 16.67 -5.70
CA PRO A 37 6.67 17.84 -4.96
C PRO A 37 5.16 17.87 -4.78
N GLY A 38 4.72 18.34 -3.62
CA GLY A 38 3.31 18.40 -3.26
C GLY A 38 2.86 17.31 -2.31
N ALA A 39 3.77 16.43 -1.88
CA ALA A 39 3.44 15.31 -1.00
C ALA A 39 2.76 15.75 0.30
N SER A 40 3.11 16.91 0.84
CA SER A 40 2.49 17.41 2.07
C SER A 40 0.99 17.67 1.94
N LYS A 41 0.49 17.77 0.72
CA LYS A 41 -0.94 17.96 0.45
C LYS A 41 -1.73 16.67 0.52
N SER A 42 -1.09 15.50 0.41
CA SER A 42 -1.77 14.21 0.31
C SER A 42 -1.28 13.19 1.34
N VAL A 43 0.02 13.07 1.56
CA VAL A 43 0.57 12.03 2.43
C VAL A 43 0.60 12.52 3.87
N LEU A 44 -0.19 11.87 4.73
CA LEU A 44 -0.20 12.17 6.17
C LEU A 44 0.88 11.38 6.90
N GLU A 45 1.01 10.11 6.56
CA GLU A 45 1.95 9.21 7.22
C GLU A 45 2.21 8.01 6.30
N ALA A 46 3.44 7.52 6.32
CA ALA A 46 3.80 6.28 5.64
C ALA A 46 4.49 5.37 6.67
N TYR A 47 4.08 4.11 6.73
CA TYR A 47 4.53 3.18 7.76
C TYR A 47 4.90 1.84 7.14
N VAL A 48 5.99 1.23 7.62
CA VAL A 48 6.48 -0.04 7.08
C VAL A 48 6.72 -1.05 8.21
N PRO A 49 5.67 -1.77 8.66
CA PRO A 49 5.83 -2.84 9.65
C PRO A 49 6.36 -4.08 8.93
N TYR A 50 7.67 -4.17 8.78
CA TYR A 50 8.31 -5.18 7.94
C TYR A 50 8.37 -6.56 8.58
N ALA A 51 8.84 -6.66 9.83
CA ALA A 51 8.90 -7.94 10.54
C ALA A 51 7.49 -8.44 10.86
N LYS A 52 7.31 -9.74 10.89
CA LYS A 52 6.00 -10.33 11.23
C LYS A 52 5.50 -9.82 12.58
N GLU A 53 6.39 -9.74 13.57
CA GLU A 53 6.06 -9.25 14.90
C GLU A 53 5.64 -7.79 14.87
N SER A 54 6.24 -7.00 14.00
CA SER A 54 5.88 -5.59 13.82
C SER A 54 4.47 -5.45 13.26
N LEU A 55 4.12 -6.29 12.29
CA LEU A 55 2.78 -6.29 11.72
C LEU A 55 1.74 -6.81 12.72
N ASP A 56 2.08 -7.86 13.48
CA ASP A 56 1.22 -8.36 14.55
C ASP A 56 0.90 -7.23 15.56
N TYR A 57 1.93 -6.51 15.97
CA TYR A 57 1.79 -5.38 16.89
C TYR A 57 0.94 -4.27 16.27
N TYR A 58 1.17 -3.96 15.02
CA TYR A 58 0.41 -2.93 14.31
C TYR A 58 -1.08 -3.30 14.25
N LEU A 59 -1.38 -4.55 13.92
CA LEU A 59 -2.76 -5.03 13.79
C LEU A 59 -3.41 -5.40 15.13
N LEU A 60 -2.61 -5.52 16.19
CA LEU A 60 -3.04 -5.99 17.51
C LEU A 60 -3.61 -7.41 17.45
N LYS A 61 -3.16 -8.20 16.50
CA LYS A 61 -3.55 -9.59 16.32
C LYS A 61 -2.53 -10.27 15.41
N LYS A 62 -2.50 -11.60 15.46
CA LYS A 62 -1.66 -12.40 14.57
C LYS A 62 -2.52 -12.88 13.40
N PRO A 63 -2.27 -12.38 12.18
CA PRO A 63 -3.07 -12.81 11.03
C PRO A 63 -2.73 -14.24 10.62
N ASP A 64 -3.68 -14.94 9.99
CA ASP A 64 -3.44 -16.27 9.46
C ASP A 64 -2.40 -16.25 8.35
N LYS A 65 -2.47 -15.24 7.49
CA LYS A 65 -1.50 -15.03 6.40
C LYS A 65 -1.12 -13.57 6.37
N TYR A 66 0.19 -13.31 6.28
CA TYR A 66 0.69 -11.93 6.26
C TYR A 66 0.51 -11.26 4.90
N CYS A 67 0.60 -12.03 3.82
CA CYS A 67 0.31 -11.52 2.48
C CYS A 67 -1.01 -12.12 2.02
N SER A 68 -2.08 -11.38 2.23
CA SER A 68 -3.44 -11.84 1.90
C SER A 68 -4.36 -10.65 1.78
N GLU A 69 -5.50 -10.86 1.13
CA GLU A 69 -6.53 -9.84 1.02
C GLU A 69 -7.03 -9.39 2.39
N ASP A 70 -7.35 -10.35 3.26
CA ASP A 70 -7.88 -10.04 4.60
C ASP A 70 -6.92 -9.19 5.42
N THR A 71 -5.64 -9.55 5.42
CA THR A 71 -4.63 -8.80 6.15
C THR A 71 -4.48 -7.39 5.56
N THR A 72 -4.49 -7.28 4.24
CA THR A 72 -4.36 -5.99 3.56
C THR A 72 -5.54 -5.08 3.86
N LEU A 73 -6.76 -5.63 3.87
CA LEU A 73 -7.95 -4.88 4.24
C LEU A 73 -7.89 -4.40 5.68
N SER A 74 -7.39 -5.24 6.59
CA SER A 74 -7.21 -4.87 8.00
C SER A 74 -6.21 -3.73 8.15
N ILE A 75 -5.11 -3.78 7.39
CA ILE A 75 -4.10 -2.73 7.38
C ILE A 75 -4.72 -1.41 6.89
N ALA A 76 -5.46 -1.45 5.79
CA ALA A 76 -6.09 -0.27 5.23
C ALA A 76 -7.10 0.36 6.19
N ALA A 77 -7.89 -0.47 6.88
CA ALA A 77 -8.86 0.02 7.86
C ALA A 77 -8.16 0.75 9.02
N LYS A 78 -7.06 0.18 9.50
CA LYS A 78 -6.30 0.81 10.58
C LYS A 78 -5.61 2.09 10.10
N ALA A 79 -5.10 2.10 8.88
CA ALA A 79 -4.52 3.28 8.28
C ALA A 79 -5.55 4.41 8.15
N PHE A 80 -6.77 4.06 7.76
CA PHE A 80 -7.87 5.02 7.69
C PHE A 80 -8.17 5.64 9.05
N SER A 81 -8.23 4.82 10.10
CA SER A 81 -8.46 5.33 11.46
C SER A 81 -7.35 6.28 11.88
N ALA A 82 -6.09 5.96 11.56
CA ALA A 82 -4.96 6.83 11.85
C ALA A 82 -5.07 8.15 11.07
N ALA A 83 -5.44 8.09 9.80
CA ALA A 83 -5.58 9.28 8.98
C ALA A 83 -6.64 10.24 9.53
N LYS A 84 -7.76 9.69 10.01
CA LYS A 84 -8.82 10.49 10.64
C LYS A 84 -8.33 11.18 11.92
N LYS A 85 -7.49 10.50 12.69
CA LYS A 85 -6.93 11.08 13.93
C LYS A 85 -5.89 12.14 13.63
N ILE A 86 -5.09 11.94 12.58
CA ILE A 86 -4.04 12.89 12.19
C ILE A 86 -4.66 14.17 11.63
N ASP A 87 -5.71 14.04 10.84
CA ASP A 87 -6.36 15.18 10.20
C ASP A 87 -7.87 15.19 10.50
N PRO A 88 -8.25 15.50 11.76
CA PRO A 88 -9.64 15.43 12.19
C PRO A 88 -10.53 16.51 11.59
N ASN A 89 -9.96 17.57 11.06
CA ASN A 89 -10.73 18.68 10.50
C ASN A 89 -11.07 18.48 9.02
N GLU A 90 -10.42 17.51 8.35
CA GLU A 90 -10.71 17.24 6.95
C GLU A 90 -12.05 16.48 6.84
N HIS A 91 -12.77 16.74 5.75
CA HIS A 91 -14.02 16.04 5.50
C HIS A 91 -13.73 14.54 5.32
N PRO A 92 -14.50 13.65 5.98
CA PRO A 92 -14.23 12.20 5.92
C PRO A 92 -14.15 11.63 4.50
N SER A 93 -14.89 12.20 3.55
CA SER A 93 -14.85 11.74 2.15
C SER A 93 -13.50 11.94 1.47
N LYS A 94 -12.62 12.77 2.06
CA LYS A 94 -11.29 13.06 1.52
C LYS A 94 -10.18 12.30 2.24
N ILE A 95 -10.53 11.47 3.22
CA ILE A 95 -9.57 10.69 4.00
C ILE A 95 -9.53 9.27 3.49
N LEU A 96 -8.34 8.72 3.33
CA LEU A 96 -8.15 7.34 2.88
C LEU A 96 -7.13 6.62 3.76
N GLY A 97 -7.31 5.31 3.87
CA GLY A 97 -6.29 4.41 4.39
C GLY A 97 -5.86 3.46 3.27
N ILE A 98 -4.57 3.28 3.11
CA ILE A 98 -4.03 2.41 2.07
C ILE A 98 -3.17 1.34 2.71
N GLY A 99 -3.45 0.08 2.39
CA GLY A 99 -2.67 -1.06 2.84
C GLY A 99 -2.05 -1.77 1.66
N ILE A 100 -0.82 -2.23 1.82
CA ILE A 100 -0.10 -2.98 0.79
C ILE A 100 0.58 -4.15 1.46
N THR A 101 0.33 -5.37 0.95
CA THR A 101 1.11 -6.54 1.34
C THR A 101 1.67 -7.18 0.08
N ALA A 102 2.87 -7.72 0.18
CA ALA A 102 3.50 -8.36 -0.95
C ALA A 102 4.35 -9.53 -0.49
N SER A 103 4.39 -10.57 -1.32
CA SER A 103 5.26 -11.72 -1.16
C SER A 103 6.34 -11.59 -2.23
N LEU A 104 7.55 -11.22 -1.82
CA LEU A 104 8.62 -10.87 -2.73
C LEU A 104 9.49 -12.06 -3.11
N ALA A 105 10.13 -11.98 -4.27
CA ALA A 105 11.17 -12.90 -4.68
C ALA A 105 12.36 -12.79 -3.71
N THR A 106 12.90 -13.93 -3.33
CA THR A 106 14.10 -14.01 -2.50
C THR A 106 15.19 -14.73 -3.29
N ASP A 107 16.39 -14.80 -2.72
CA ASP A 107 17.49 -15.53 -3.34
C ASP A 107 17.24 -17.04 -3.40
N TYR A 108 16.28 -17.52 -2.63
CA TYR A 108 15.90 -18.93 -2.61
C TYR A 108 14.73 -19.18 -3.53
N LEU A 109 14.62 -20.41 -4.03
CA LEU A 109 13.43 -20.83 -4.75
C LEU A 109 12.26 -20.85 -3.79
N LYS A 110 11.41 -19.88 -3.89
CA LYS A 110 10.23 -19.75 -3.06
C LYS A 110 9.13 -20.67 -3.59
N LYS A 111 8.44 -21.35 -2.69
CA LYS A 111 7.28 -22.13 -3.06
C LYS A 111 6.09 -21.19 -3.23
N GLY A 112 5.36 -21.33 -4.34
CA GLY A 112 4.19 -20.52 -4.60
C GLY A 112 4.46 -19.29 -5.46
N GLU A 113 3.43 -18.50 -5.65
CA GLU A 113 3.46 -17.32 -6.51
C GLU A 113 3.89 -16.09 -5.73
N HIS A 114 4.45 -15.11 -6.45
CA HIS A 114 4.66 -13.77 -5.92
C HIS A 114 3.34 -13.02 -6.02
N LYS A 115 2.92 -12.39 -4.93
CA LYS A 115 1.61 -11.74 -4.86
C LYS A 115 1.71 -10.34 -4.30
N PHE A 116 0.87 -9.46 -4.82
CA PHE A 116 0.60 -8.16 -4.23
C PHE A 116 -0.88 -8.06 -3.91
N PHE A 117 -1.16 -7.45 -2.77
CA PHE A 117 -2.52 -7.03 -2.43
C PHE A 117 -2.46 -5.55 -2.05
N ILE A 118 -3.37 -4.78 -2.59
CA ILE A 118 -3.52 -3.37 -2.25
C ILE A 118 -4.96 -3.18 -1.82
N ALA A 119 -5.16 -2.49 -0.70
CA ALA A 119 -6.50 -2.18 -0.22
C ALA A 119 -6.61 -0.69 0.07
N ILE A 120 -7.78 -0.16 -0.20
CA ILE A 120 -8.11 1.24 0.08
C ILE A 120 -9.36 1.24 0.95
N GLN A 121 -9.28 1.94 2.08
CA GLN A 121 -10.42 2.14 2.96
C GLN A 121 -10.87 3.58 2.88
N THR A 122 -12.13 3.78 2.57
CA THR A 122 -12.78 5.09 2.62
C THR A 122 -13.78 5.12 3.77
N HIS A 123 -14.42 6.27 3.99
CA HIS A 123 -15.48 6.36 5.00
C HIS A 123 -16.70 5.53 4.66
N ALA A 124 -16.89 5.17 3.39
CA ALA A 124 -18.09 4.49 2.90
C ALA A 124 -17.85 3.02 2.54
N TYR A 125 -16.64 2.66 2.13
CA TYR A 125 -16.38 1.31 1.66
C TYR A 125 -14.89 0.97 1.72
N SER A 126 -14.58 -0.30 1.52
CA SER A 126 -13.23 -0.76 1.30
C SER A 126 -13.17 -1.50 -0.04
N LYS A 127 -12.02 -1.42 -0.69
CA LYS A 127 -11.81 -2.08 -1.97
C LYS A 127 -10.41 -2.67 -1.99
N SER A 128 -10.27 -3.89 -2.50
CA SER A 128 -8.97 -4.53 -2.61
C SER A 128 -8.67 -4.91 -4.06
N PHE A 129 -7.39 -4.94 -4.36
CA PHE A 129 -6.87 -5.34 -5.65
C PHE A 129 -5.78 -6.38 -5.40
N SER A 130 -5.69 -7.38 -6.26
CA SER A 130 -4.67 -8.40 -6.16
C SER A 130 -3.95 -8.57 -7.48
N TYR A 131 -2.69 -8.92 -7.40
CA TYR A 131 -1.87 -9.17 -8.56
C TYR A 131 -0.92 -10.33 -8.24
N ALA A 132 -0.89 -11.33 -9.09
CA ALA A 132 -0.05 -12.50 -8.91
C ALA A 132 0.91 -12.65 -10.10
N PHE A 133 2.16 -12.98 -9.79
CA PHE A 133 3.19 -13.24 -10.79
C PHE A 133 3.65 -14.69 -10.64
N LYS A 134 3.98 -15.31 -11.76
CA LYS A 134 4.60 -16.62 -11.72
C LYS A 134 5.98 -16.51 -11.09
N LYS A 135 6.36 -17.54 -10.37
CA LYS A 135 7.69 -17.65 -9.77
C LYS A 135 8.77 -17.50 -10.84
N GLY A 136 9.70 -16.60 -10.62
CA GLY A 136 10.81 -16.37 -11.54
C GLY A 136 10.56 -15.35 -12.63
N GLU A 137 9.34 -14.81 -12.77
CA GLU A 137 9.05 -13.78 -13.77
C GLU A 137 9.67 -12.43 -13.39
N LEU A 138 9.71 -12.11 -12.11
CA LEU A 138 10.23 -10.82 -11.64
C LEU A 138 11.24 -11.03 -10.52
N SER A 139 12.28 -10.22 -10.52
CA SER A 139 13.23 -10.17 -9.44
C SER A 139 12.66 -9.36 -8.27
N ARG A 140 13.31 -9.47 -7.09
CA ARG A 140 12.92 -8.68 -5.93
C ARG A 140 12.98 -7.17 -6.24
N SER A 141 13.99 -6.72 -6.99
CA SER A 141 14.10 -5.31 -7.37
C SER A 141 12.92 -4.85 -8.17
N CYS A 142 12.46 -5.65 -9.13
CA CYS A 142 11.29 -5.31 -9.92
C CYS A 142 10.03 -5.23 -9.07
N LEU A 143 9.87 -6.15 -8.11
CA LEU A 143 8.71 -6.16 -7.23
C LEU A 143 8.68 -4.98 -6.27
N LEU A 144 9.85 -4.50 -5.84
CA LEU A 144 9.94 -3.32 -4.99
C LEU A 144 9.70 -2.04 -5.79
N TYR A 145 10.20 -2.00 -7.01
CA TYR A 145 10.13 -0.83 -7.86
C TYR A 145 8.75 -0.61 -8.46
N THR A 146 8.12 -1.69 -8.93
CA THR A 146 6.81 -1.60 -9.59
C THR A 146 5.70 -2.06 -8.67
N SER A 147 4.92 -1.12 -8.14
CA SER A 147 3.60 -1.45 -7.62
C SER A 147 2.66 -1.53 -8.81
N PRO A 148 1.64 -2.40 -8.79
CA PRO A 148 0.66 -2.43 -9.86
C PRO A 148 0.03 -1.06 -10.03
N SER A 149 -0.07 -0.58 -11.28
CA SER A 149 -0.76 0.66 -11.55
C SER A 149 -2.27 0.43 -11.40
N PRO A 150 -3.08 1.48 -11.22
CA PRO A 150 -4.54 1.31 -11.20
C PRO A 150 -5.07 0.61 -12.44
N ARG A 151 -4.41 0.79 -13.57
CA ARG A 151 -4.78 0.12 -14.83
C ARG A 151 -4.56 -1.38 -14.75
N ASP A 152 -3.47 -1.81 -14.13
CA ASP A 152 -3.14 -3.23 -14.01
C ASP A 152 -4.06 -3.93 -13.02
N VAL A 153 -4.50 -3.24 -12.00
CA VAL A 153 -5.33 -3.81 -10.94
C VAL A 153 -6.80 -3.85 -11.30
N GLU A 154 -7.25 -3.05 -12.24
CA GLU A 154 -8.65 -3.05 -12.68
C GLU A 154 -8.99 -4.25 -13.55
N GLU A 155 -8.00 -4.94 -14.05
CA GLU A 155 -8.18 -6.16 -14.83
C GLU A 155 -8.27 -7.38 -13.93
#